data_0e37eafb141d30e8f103ee2a9ad07da8
#
_entry.id   0e37eafb141d30e8f103ee2a9ad07da8
#
_cell.length_a   1.000
_cell.length_b   1.000
_cell.length_c   1.000
_cell.angle_alpha   90.00
_cell.angle_beta   90.00
_cell.angle_gamma   90.00
#
_symmetry.space_group_name_H-M   'P 1'
#
loop_
_entity.id
_entity.type
_entity.pdbx_description
1 polymer ?
#
loop_
_entity_poly.entity_id
_entity_poly.type
_entity_poly.pdbx_seq_one_letter_code
_entity_poly.pdbx_strand_id
1 'polypeptide(L)'
;MKKFNIPIFRLKFDFKSKIKFLKGSWDILSSDRPLGESKYTKEFEDRFANMSDSKYALACSNGTTAIELALKAIDVKGKKVLMPSNTFFATSVAVTNAGGIIELLDMESNSFSIDVKDLEKKITPEVGAVIIVHIGGIISHDITKILNVCRQNKVPLVEDAAHAHFSLKGTHRAGSIGDIGTFSFFPTKVMTTGEGGMITTNNKDYYEKMKSLKNFGRAINDGGIIVNPDGNNFKLNEFTSLLGCIELDRVNRRISERGYLLDRYKKNLEKTRYKVLSQKGRGVCANYKAIVITPMDGEWLKKYCKERNITLTGEVYRIPVHQQPLYKEQFSSVDLSNTDYYSKHHVCPPLYPELTIQEVDYICDVLKQALIDYEEQSSKTNSDKKN
;
A
#
# COMPACT_ATOMS: atom_id res chain seq x y z
N MET A 1 33.40 -15.19 -6.41
CA MET A 1 32.16 -14.84 -5.69
C MET A 1 30.98 -15.55 -6.34
N LYS A 2 30.07 -16.15 -5.56
CA LYS A 2 28.80 -16.68 -6.10
C LYS A 2 28.05 -15.55 -6.79
N LYS A 3 27.79 -15.65 -8.09
CA LYS A 3 26.94 -14.68 -8.80
C LYS A 3 25.49 -14.92 -8.38
N PHE A 4 24.95 -14.08 -7.51
CA PHE A 4 23.53 -14.07 -7.22
C PHE A 4 22.78 -13.48 -8.42
N ASN A 5 21.54 -13.93 -8.65
CA ASN A 5 20.57 -13.28 -9.50
C ASN A 5 19.32 -13.01 -8.64
N ILE A 6 19.17 -11.77 -8.19
CA ILE A 6 18.20 -11.41 -7.18
C ILE A 6 17.05 -10.63 -7.84
N PRO A 7 15.90 -11.30 -8.08
CA PRO A 7 14.74 -10.65 -8.67
C PRO A 7 14.04 -9.75 -7.66
N ILE A 8 13.15 -8.91 -8.16
CA ILE A 8 12.34 -7.97 -7.38
C ILE A 8 11.47 -8.66 -6.33
N PHE A 9 10.92 -9.83 -6.64
CA PHE A 9 10.15 -10.65 -5.72
C PHE A 9 10.16 -12.12 -6.14
N ARG A 10 9.86 -12.99 -5.18
CA ARG A 10 9.54 -14.40 -5.38
C ARG A 10 8.23 -14.70 -4.66
N LEU A 11 7.36 -15.48 -5.29
CA LEU A 11 6.11 -15.95 -4.70
C LEU A 11 6.13 -17.47 -4.66
N LYS A 12 5.99 -18.01 -3.44
CA LYS A 12 6.02 -19.46 -3.24
C LYS A 12 4.90 -19.88 -2.29
N PHE A 13 4.13 -20.87 -2.70
CA PHE A 13 3.17 -21.57 -1.85
C PHE A 13 3.78 -22.89 -1.38
N ASP A 14 3.69 -23.14 -0.08
CA ASP A 14 4.11 -24.42 0.48
C ASP A 14 3.14 -25.55 0.11
N PHE A 15 3.56 -26.80 0.35
CA PHE A 15 2.77 -27.98 0.01
C PHE A 15 1.41 -28.00 0.71
N LYS A 16 1.36 -27.62 1.99
CA LYS A 16 0.12 -27.56 2.78
C LYS A 16 -0.89 -26.57 2.17
N SER A 17 -0.43 -25.40 1.75
CA SER A 17 -1.26 -24.39 1.07
C SER A 17 -1.82 -24.91 -0.25
N LYS A 18 -1.00 -25.60 -1.06
CA LYS A 18 -1.44 -26.20 -2.33
C LYS A 18 -2.51 -27.26 -2.12
N ILE A 19 -2.34 -28.15 -1.14
CA ILE A 19 -3.33 -29.18 -0.81
C ILE A 19 -4.63 -28.56 -0.29
N LYS A 20 -4.55 -27.52 0.57
CA LYS A 20 -5.74 -26.79 1.03
C LYS A 20 -6.50 -26.17 -0.15
N PHE A 21 -5.78 -25.56 -1.10
CA PHE A 21 -6.39 -24.96 -2.28
C PHE A 21 -7.09 -26.02 -3.16
N LEU A 22 -6.45 -27.14 -3.43
CA LEU A 22 -7.05 -28.24 -4.20
C LEU A 22 -8.33 -28.79 -3.54
N LYS A 23 -8.30 -29.05 -2.22
CA LYS A 23 -9.47 -29.52 -1.46
C LYS A 23 -10.60 -28.49 -1.45
N GLY A 24 -10.28 -27.21 -1.24
CA GLY A 24 -11.28 -26.15 -1.26
C GLY A 24 -11.87 -25.91 -2.64
N SER A 25 -11.05 -26.01 -3.70
CA SER A 25 -11.54 -25.92 -5.09
C SER A 25 -12.48 -27.08 -5.42
N TRP A 26 -12.18 -28.28 -4.93
CA TRP A 26 -13.09 -29.43 -5.05
C TRP A 26 -14.41 -29.16 -4.33
N ASP A 27 -14.39 -28.65 -3.08
CA ASP A 27 -15.60 -28.28 -2.32
C ASP A 27 -16.44 -27.22 -3.06
N ILE A 28 -15.80 -26.21 -3.67
CA ILE A 28 -16.50 -25.20 -4.48
C ILE A 28 -17.22 -25.85 -5.67
N LEU A 29 -16.52 -26.69 -6.45
CA LEU A 29 -17.04 -27.29 -7.67
C LEU A 29 -18.05 -28.41 -7.43
N SER A 30 -18.00 -29.07 -6.27
CA SER A 30 -18.91 -30.17 -5.90
C SER A 30 -20.14 -29.70 -5.12
N SER A 31 -20.31 -28.38 -4.95
CA SER A 31 -21.43 -27.82 -4.19
C SER A 31 -22.41 -27.09 -5.11
N ASP A 32 -23.69 -27.02 -4.70
CA ASP A 32 -24.71 -26.20 -5.36
C ASP A 32 -24.64 -24.71 -5.02
N ARG A 33 -23.56 -24.27 -4.32
CA ARG A 33 -23.39 -22.88 -3.92
C ARG A 33 -22.95 -22.01 -5.11
N PRO A 34 -23.32 -20.71 -5.12
CA PRO A 34 -22.80 -19.75 -6.12
C PRO A 34 -21.27 -19.70 -6.12
N LEU A 35 -20.66 -19.51 -7.30
CA LEU A 35 -19.22 -19.35 -7.47
C LEU A 35 -18.71 -17.95 -7.07
N GLY A 36 -19.59 -17.06 -6.65
CA GLY A 36 -19.28 -15.73 -6.14
C GLY A 36 -20.05 -15.41 -4.87
N GLU A 37 -19.40 -14.73 -3.94
CA GLU A 37 -20.00 -14.25 -2.69
C GLU A 37 -20.73 -15.32 -1.85
N SER A 38 -20.06 -16.43 -1.61
CA SER A 38 -20.61 -17.56 -0.87
C SER A 38 -19.74 -17.91 0.36
N LYS A 39 -19.50 -19.18 0.62
CA LYS A 39 -18.83 -19.70 1.82
C LYS A 39 -17.44 -19.10 2.06
N TYR A 40 -16.56 -19.17 1.05
CA TYR A 40 -15.18 -18.74 1.23
C TYR A 40 -15.04 -17.21 1.23
N THR A 41 -15.91 -16.50 0.51
CA THR A 41 -15.97 -15.05 0.57
C THR A 41 -16.37 -14.59 1.97
N LYS A 42 -17.42 -15.18 2.54
CA LYS A 42 -17.84 -14.87 3.91
C LYS A 42 -16.77 -15.21 4.93
N GLU A 43 -16.15 -16.41 4.84
CA GLU A 43 -15.06 -16.81 5.73
C GLU A 43 -13.87 -15.82 5.65
N PHE A 44 -13.52 -15.39 4.45
CA PHE A 44 -12.43 -14.46 4.23
C PHE A 44 -12.73 -13.09 4.83
N GLU A 45 -13.95 -12.56 4.61
CA GLU A 45 -14.42 -11.29 5.19
C GLU A 45 -14.44 -11.34 6.72
N ASP A 46 -15.06 -12.38 7.31
CA ASP A 46 -15.18 -12.53 8.78
C ASP A 46 -13.79 -12.62 9.45
N ARG A 47 -12.89 -13.42 8.89
CA ARG A 47 -11.52 -13.58 9.40
C ARG A 47 -10.69 -12.33 9.23
N PHE A 48 -10.82 -11.64 8.09
CA PHE A 48 -10.08 -10.40 7.83
C PHE A 48 -10.55 -9.28 8.75
N ALA A 49 -11.85 -9.14 8.99
CA ALA A 49 -12.42 -8.18 9.94
C ALA A 49 -11.82 -8.38 11.34
N ASN A 50 -11.82 -9.62 11.83
CA ASN A 50 -11.25 -9.96 13.15
C ASN A 50 -9.75 -9.62 13.23
N MET A 51 -8.97 -9.93 12.20
CA MET A 51 -7.52 -9.65 12.19
C MET A 51 -7.20 -8.17 12.02
N SER A 52 -8.12 -7.38 11.48
CA SER A 52 -7.99 -5.93 11.30
C SER A 52 -8.57 -5.11 12.45
N ASP A 53 -9.08 -5.75 13.50
CA ASP A 53 -9.80 -5.08 14.60
C ASP A 53 -10.97 -4.21 14.10
N SER A 54 -11.71 -4.71 13.09
CA SER A 54 -12.84 -4.03 12.46
C SER A 54 -14.13 -4.83 12.64
N LYS A 55 -15.28 -4.14 12.71
CA LYS A 55 -16.59 -4.81 12.81
C LYS A 55 -17.02 -5.46 11.50
N TYR A 56 -16.66 -4.84 10.38
CA TYR A 56 -17.07 -5.28 9.06
C TYR A 56 -15.88 -5.32 8.12
N ALA A 57 -15.85 -6.34 7.26
CA ALA A 57 -15.00 -6.38 6.09
C ALA A 57 -15.82 -6.75 4.85
N LEU A 58 -15.44 -6.24 3.70
CA LEU A 58 -16.13 -6.46 2.43
C LEU A 58 -15.10 -6.73 1.34
N ALA A 59 -15.10 -7.95 0.81
CA ALA A 59 -14.21 -8.35 -0.28
C ALA A 59 -14.67 -7.75 -1.61
N CYS A 60 -13.73 -7.30 -2.43
CA CYS A 60 -13.99 -6.74 -3.75
C CYS A 60 -12.91 -7.13 -4.76
N SER A 61 -13.08 -6.72 -6.02
CA SER A 61 -12.27 -7.20 -7.15
C SER A 61 -10.80 -6.80 -7.08
N ASN A 62 -10.46 -5.64 -6.49
CA ASN A 62 -9.06 -5.18 -6.33
C ASN A 62 -8.98 -3.97 -5.38
N GLY A 63 -7.75 -3.53 -5.07
CA GLY A 63 -7.52 -2.39 -4.17
C GLY A 63 -8.01 -1.04 -4.71
N THR A 64 -7.94 -0.81 -6.02
CA THR A 64 -8.47 0.41 -6.65
C THR A 64 -9.97 0.52 -6.44
N THR A 65 -10.68 -0.58 -6.67
CA THR A 65 -12.11 -0.69 -6.43
C THR A 65 -12.45 -0.51 -4.94
N ALA A 66 -11.60 -0.99 -4.04
CA ALA A 66 -11.80 -0.79 -2.60
C ALA A 66 -11.81 0.70 -2.24
N ILE A 67 -10.86 1.49 -2.76
CA ILE A 67 -10.80 2.94 -2.54
C ILE A 67 -12.01 3.63 -3.22
N GLU A 68 -12.34 3.26 -4.45
CA GLU A 68 -13.48 3.82 -5.18
C GLU A 68 -14.79 3.61 -4.42
N LEU A 69 -15.05 2.38 -3.93
CA LEU A 69 -16.24 2.06 -3.13
C LEU A 69 -16.28 2.86 -1.82
N ALA A 70 -15.15 3.01 -1.14
CA ALA A 70 -15.06 3.82 0.07
C ALA A 70 -15.45 5.28 -0.19
N LEU A 71 -14.91 5.89 -1.25
CA LEU A 71 -15.17 7.28 -1.62
C LEU A 71 -16.62 7.48 -2.09
N LYS A 72 -17.18 6.55 -2.88
CA LYS A 72 -18.61 6.58 -3.26
C LYS A 72 -19.54 6.43 -2.05
N ALA A 73 -19.15 5.62 -1.05
CA ALA A 73 -19.94 5.48 0.18
C ALA A 73 -19.95 6.77 1.01
N ILE A 74 -18.82 7.48 1.06
CA ILE A 74 -18.69 8.80 1.70
C ILE A 74 -19.45 9.90 0.93
N ASP A 75 -19.67 9.71 -0.38
CA ASP A 75 -20.26 10.70 -1.27
C ASP A 75 -19.37 11.92 -1.50
N VAL A 76 -18.23 11.68 -2.13
CA VAL A 76 -17.23 12.71 -2.47
C VAL A 76 -17.49 13.40 -3.81
N LYS A 77 -18.60 13.08 -4.50
CA LYS A 77 -18.90 13.63 -5.83
C LYS A 77 -18.93 15.16 -5.80
N GLY A 78 -18.08 15.78 -6.62
CA GLY A 78 -17.92 17.24 -6.69
C GLY A 78 -17.20 17.87 -5.51
N LYS A 79 -16.70 17.08 -4.54
CA LYS A 79 -15.93 17.56 -3.37
C LYS A 79 -14.45 17.31 -3.56
N LYS A 80 -13.61 18.10 -2.89
CA LYS A 80 -12.17 17.87 -2.82
C LYS A 80 -11.86 16.62 -2.02
N VAL A 81 -10.90 15.83 -2.51
CA VAL A 81 -10.33 14.70 -1.79
C VAL A 81 -8.84 14.97 -1.60
N LEU A 82 -8.43 15.21 -0.36
CA LEU A 82 -7.03 15.40 -0.01
C LEU A 82 -6.31 14.05 -0.02
N MET A 83 -5.22 13.93 -0.76
CA MET A 83 -4.46 12.70 -0.87
C MET A 83 -2.96 12.97 -1.06
N PRO A 84 -2.05 12.08 -0.61
CA PRO A 84 -0.62 12.26 -0.87
C PRO A 84 -0.33 12.20 -2.36
N SER A 85 0.56 13.08 -2.82
CA SER A 85 1.05 12.97 -4.20
C SER A 85 1.97 11.76 -4.41
N ASN A 86 2.71 11.35 -3.37
CA ASN A 86 3.49 10.11 -3.40
C ASN A 86 2.59 8.92 -3.05
N THR A 87 1.85 8.44 -4.02
CA THR A 87 1.03 7.22 -3.94
C THR A 87 1.04 6.48 -5.27
N PHE A 88 0.57 5.24 -5.27
CA PHE A 88 0.29 4.54 -6.51
C PHE A 88 -0.85 5.24 -7.25
N PHE A 89 -0.74 5.38 -8.56
CA PHE A 89 -1.73 6.12 -9.37
C PHE A 89 -3.17 5.59 -9.23
N ALA A 90 -3.36 4.34 -8.77
CA ALA A 90 -4.69 3.79 -8.50
C ALA A 90 -5.49 4.63 -7.49
N THR A 91 -4.83 5.30 -6.54
CA THR A 91 -5.50 6.18 -5.58
C THR A 91 -6.13 7.37 -6.31
N SER A 92 -5.40 8.03 -7.22
CA SER A 92 -5.94 9.15 -8.01
C SER A 92 -7.06 8.70 -8.98
N VAL A 93 -6.89 7.52 -9.60
CA VAL A 93 -7.92 6.93 -10.47
C VAL A 93 -9.20 6.67 -9.68
N ALA A 94 -9.10 6.13 -8.47
CA ALA A 94 -10.27 5.86 -7.62
C ALA A 94 -11.00 7.15 -7.21
N VAL A 95 -10.27 8.24 -6.91
CA VAL A 95 -10.87 9.55 -6.63
C VAL A 95 -11.64 10.06 -7.84
N THR A 96 -11.04 10.00 -9.03
CA THR A 96 -11.70 10.44 -10.28
C THR A 96 -12.95 9.60 -10.58
N ASN A 97 -12.88 8.27 -10.45
CA ASN A 97 -14.01 7.37 -10.68
C ASN A 97 -15.15 7.57 -9.66
N ALA A 98 -14.83 8.01 -8.45
CA ALA A 98 -15.84 8.39 -7.46
C ALA A 98 -16.42 9.80 -7.68
N GLY A 99 -15.98 10.54 -8.72
CA GLY A 99 -16.40 11.90 -9.02
C GLY A 99 -15.82 12.96 -8.10
N GLY A 100 -14.79 12.63 -7.32
CA GLY A 100 -14.07 13.56 -6.45
C GLY A 100 -13.08 14.44 -7.22
N ILE A 101 -12.74 15.58 -6.62
CA ILE A 101 -11.74 16.53 -7.14
C ILE A 101 -10.43 16.28 -6.36
N ILE A 102 -9.37 15.93 -7.06
CA ILE A 102 -8.07 15.65 -6.44
C ILE A 102 -7.45 16.94 -5.93
N GLU A 103 -7.07 16.95 -4.65
CA GLU A 103 -6.22 17.97 -4.02
C GLU A 103 -5.01 17.27 -3.40
N LEU A 104 -3.80 17.66 -3.77
CA LEU A 104 -2.58 16.94 -3.40
C LEU A 104 -1.97 17.48 -2.11
N LEU A 105 -1.50 16.56 -1.27
CA LEU A 105 -0.71 16.83 -0.08
C LEU A 105 0.75 16.47 -0.31
N ASP A 106 1.66 17.29 0.23
CA ASP A 106 3.08 16.94 0.29
C ASP A 106 3.33 15.89 1.37
N MET A 107 4.46 15.21 1.27
CA MET A 107 4.90 14.30 2.30
C MET A 107 5.75 15.01 3.34
N GLU A 108 5.77 14.47 4.54
CA GLU A 108 6.68 14.89 5.60
C GLU A 108 8.13 14.51 5.26
N SER A 109 9.05 15.39 5.62
CA SER A 109 10.48 15.16 5.47
C SER A 109 10.93 13.87 6.17
N ASN A 110 11.73 13.05 5.50
CA ASN A 110 12.23 11.75 5.99
C ASN A 110 11.17 10.69 6.32
N SER A 111 9.97 10.84 5.79
CA SER A 111 8.88 9.88 5.89
C SER A 111 8.16 9.83 4.53
N PHE A 112 7.31 8.84 4.34
CA PHE A 112 6.45 8.75 3.16
C PHE A 112 4.97 8.94 3.57
N SER A 113 4.75 9.58 4.72
CA SER A 113 3.43 10.00 5.19
C SER A 113 3.11 11.42 4.76
N ILE A 114 1.83 11.79 4.76
CA ILE A 114 1.41 13.18 4.51
C ILE A 114 1.96 14.12 5.59
N ASP A 115 2.30 15.35 5.20
CA ASP A 115 2.66 16.42 6.12
C ASP A 115 1.39 16.95 6.82
N VAL A 116 1.39 16.89 8.15
CA VAL A 116 0.25 17.37 8.97
C VAL A 116 0.00 18.86 8.77
N LYS A 117 1.05 19.68 8.62
CA LYS A 117 0.91 21.12 8.41
C LYS A 117 0.28 21.44 7.07
N ASP A 118 0.63 20.67 6.02
CA ASP A 118 0.01 20.83 4.71
C ASP A 118 -1.46 20.38 4.75
N LEU A 119 -1.76 19.31 5.49
CA LEU A 119 -3.14 18.88 5.75
C LEU A 119 -3.94 19.98 6.47
N GLU A 120 -3.43 20.55 7.56
CA GLU A 120 -4.09 21.61 8.32
C GLU A 120 -4.37 22.85 7.46
N LYS A 121 -3.45 23.19 6.56
CA LYS A 121 -3.60 24.32 5.63
C LYS A 121 -4.66 24.09 4.55
N LYS A 122 -4.81 22.85 4.06
CA LYS A 122 -5.67 22.52 2.90
C LYS A 122 -7.04 21.98 3.29
N ILE A 123 -7.25 21.58 4.55
CA ILE A 123 -8.55 21.06 4.99
C ILE A 123 -9.56 22.22 5.14
N THR A 124 -10.58 22.23 4.29
CA THR A 124 -11.62 23.28 4.23
C THR A 124 -13.00 22.61 4.18
N PRO A 125 -14.11 23.37 4.34
CA PRO A 125 -15.47 22.81 4.23
C PRO A 125 -15.79 22.14 2.87
N GLU A 126 -15.00 22.42 1.82
CA GLU A 126 -15.14 21.79 0.50
C GLU A 126 -14.55 20.39 0.44
N VAL A 127 -13.80 19.98 1.47
CA VAL A 127 -13.14 18.66 1.52
C VAL A 127 -14.15 17.58 1.92
N GLY A 128 -14.35 16.61 1.04
CA GLY A 128 -15.24 15.47 1.27
C GLY A 128 -14.55 14.27 1.94
N ALA A 129 -13.24 14.10 1.77
CA ALA A 129 -12.45 13.04 2.39
C ALA A 129 -10.97 13.36 2.43
N VAL A 130 -10.24 12.74 3.36
CA VAL A 130 -8.78 12.66 3.38
C VAL A 130 -8.38 11.20 3.14
N ILE A 131 -7.42 10.96 2.26
CA ILE A 131 -6.80 9.64 2.07
C ILE A 131 -5.39 9.68 2.63
N ILE A 132 -5.06 8.73 3.49
CA ILE A 132 -3.68 8.45 3.89
C ILE A 132 -3.23 7.14 3.28
N VAL A 133 -1.94 7.03 2.97
CA VAL A 133 -1.35 5.80 2.44
C VAL A 133 -0.28 5.31 3.40
N HIS A 134 -0.39 4.06 3.84
CA HIS A 134 0.59 3.43 4.72
C HIS A 134 1.75 2.85 3.91
N ILE A 135 2.55 3.74 3.30
CA ILE A 135 3.62 3.39 2.38
C ILE A 135 4.61 2.39 3.02
N GLY A 136 4.94 1.35 2.28
CA GLY A 136 5.87 0.29 2.74
C GLY A 136 5.32 -0.58 3.88
N GLY A 137 4.11 -0.34 4.35
CA GLY A 137 3.48 -0.97 5.51
C GLY A 137 3.65 -0.16 6.80
N ILE A 138 4.23 1.04 6.72
CA ILE A 138 4.55 1.91 7.86
C ILE A 138 3.34 2.79 8.18
N ILE A 139 2.81 2.70 9.39
CA ILE A 139 1.82 3.64 9.90
C ILE A 139 2.54 4.94 10.29
N SER A 140 2.00 6.09 9.83
CA SER A 140 2.55 7.41 10.13
C SER A 140 2.87 7.58 11.62
N HIS A 141 3.97 8.25 11.94
CA HIS A 141 4.27 8.58 13.33
C HIS A 141 3.32 9.67 13.87
N ASP A 142 2.77 10.50 13.01
CA ASP A 142 1.80 11.53 13.33
C ASP A 142 0.33 11.09 13.15
N ILE A 143 0.07 9.79 13.05
CA ILE A 143 -1.29 9.27 12.80
C ILE A 143 -2.35 9.84 13.74
N THR A 144 -2.02 10.03 15.02
CA THR A 144 -2.95 10.61 16.00
C THR A 144 -3.25 12.09 15.69
N LYS A 145 -2.27 12.87 15.21
CA LYS A 145 -2.49 14.25 14.79
C LYS A 145 -3.37 14.31 13.55
N ILE A 146 -3.09 13.49 12.55
CA ILE A 146 -3.90 13.37 11.33
C ILE A 146 -5.36 13.08 11.67
N LEU A 147 -5.60 12.07 12.53
CA LEU A 147 -6.93 11.74 13.02
C LEU A 147 -7.63 12.92 13.70
N ASN A 148 -6.92 13.64 14.55
CA ASN A 148 -7.48 14.79 15.26
C ASN A 148 -7.88 15.91 14.30
N VAL A 149 -7.04 16.22 13.31
CA VAL A 149 -7.36 17.21 12.28
C VAL A 149 -8.61 16.82 11.50
N CYS A 150 -8.70 15.57 11.05
CA CYS A 150 -9.87 15.09 10.32
C CYS A 150 -11.15 15.16 11.18
N ARG A 151 -11.09 14.72 12.44
CA ARG A 151 -12.23 14.73 13.38
C ARG A 151 -12.71 16.13 13.71
N GLN A 152 -11.79 17.07 13.98
CA GLN A 152 -12.11 18.47 14.26
C GLN A 152 -12.84 19.14 13.10
N ASN A 153 -12.47 18.79 11.87
CA ASN A 153 -13.10 19.31 10.66
C ASN A 153 -14.29 18.45 10.16
N LYS A 154 -14.62 17.35 10.85
CA LYS A 154 -15.67 16.39 10.47
C LYS A 154 -15.51 15.82 9.05
N VAL A 155 -14.26 15.63 8.63
CA VAL A 155 -13.90 15.08 7.32
C VAL A 155 -13.54 13.62 7.50
N PRO A 156 -14.18 12.67 6.78
CA PRO A 156 -13.86 11.26 6.83
C PRO A 156 -12.43 10.96 6.40
N LEU A 157 -11.78 10.01 7.12
CA LEU A 157 -10.44 9.52 6.83
C LEU A 157 -10.50 8.13 6.20
N VAL A 158 -9.98 7.99 4.99
CA VAL A 158 -9.80 6.71 4.28
C VAL A 158 -8.34 6.29 4.37
N GLU A 159 -8.10 5.03 4.77
CA GLU A 159 -6.78 4.44 4.79
C GLU A 159 -6.55 3.61 3.51
N ASP A 160 -5.59 3.99 2.68
CA ASP A 160 -5.00 3.07 1.72
C ASP A 160 -3.95 2.21 2.45
N ALA A 161 -4.41 1.08 2.95
CA ALA A 161 -3.61 0.10 3.67
C ALA A 161 -3.11 -1.05 2.75
N ALA A 162 -3.08 -0.83 1.41
CA ALA A 162 -2.65 -1.83 0.44
C ALA A 162 -1.21 -2.36 0.68
N HIS A 163 -0.39 -1.67 1.47
CA HIS A 163 0.94 -2.09 1.90
C HIS A 163 1.00 -2.54 3.37
N ALA A 164 -0.08 -2.35 4.14
CA ALA A 164 -0.04 -2.39 5.59
C ALA A 164 -0.92 -3.48 6.20
N HIS A 165 -1.05 -4.64 5.54
CA HIS A 165 -1.82 -5.77 6.04
C HIS A 165 -1.44 -6.08 7.49
N PHE A 166 -2.39 -5.86 8.40
CA PHE A 166 -2.26 -6.10 9.84
C PHE A 166 -1.12 -5.34 10.54
N SER A 167 -0.58 -4.25 9.94
CA SER A 167 0.33 -3.35 10.65
C SER A 167 -0.35 -2.79 11.89
N LEU A 168 0.41 -2.72 12.99
CA LEU A 168 -0.05 -2.22 14.29
C LEU A 168 0.97 -1.21 14.82
N LYS A 169 0.52 -0.06 15.30
CA LYS A 169 1.34 0.93 15.99
C LYS A 169 0.63 1.41 17.26
N GLY A 170 1.14 0.99 18.43
CA GLY A 170 0.42 1.20 19.68
C GLY A 170 -0.92 0.47 19.65
N THR A 171 -2.01 1.21 19.71
CA THR A 171 -3.39 0.71 19.57
C THR A 171 -3.98 0.88 18.18
N HIS A 172 -3.25 1.50 17.25
CA HIS A 172 -3.69 1.80 15.89
C HIS A 172 -3.35 0.65 14.94
N ARG A 173 -4.36 -0.08 14.48
CA ARG A 173 -4.22 -1.13 13.47
C ARG A 173 -4.64 -0.59 12.10
N ALA A 174 -3.77 -0.72 11.10
CA ALA A 174 -4.07 -0.29 9.74
C ALA A 174 -5.36 -0.92 9.22
N GLY A 175 -6.23 -0.11 8.66
CA GLY A 175 -7.57 -0.46 8.21
C GLY A 175 -8.68 -0.30 9.25
N SER A 176 -8.33 0.06 10.51
CA SER A 176 -9.33 0.40 11.56
C SER A 176 -9.04 1.72 12.28
N ILE A 177 -8.12 2.50 11.76
CA ILE A 177 -7.69 3.80 12.30
C ILE A 177 -8.66 4.91 11.86
N GLY A 178 -8.91 4.98 10.56
CA GLY A 178 -9.86 5.91 9.94
C GLY A 178 -11.29 5.40 9.95
N ASP A 179 -12.13 6.02 9.13
CA ASP A 179 -13.53 5.63 8.96
C ASP A 179 -13.67 4.39 8.07
N ILE A 180 -12.81 4.28 7.04
CA ILE A 180 -12.77 3.16 6.09
C ILE A 180 -11.31 2.81 5.78
N GLY A 181 -10.97 1.53 5.90
CA GLY A 181 -9.70 0.97 5.46
C GLY A 181 -9.81 0.22 4.14
N THR A 182 -8.80 0.28 3.28
CA THR A 182 -8.78 -0.38 1.99
C THR A 182 -7.48 -1.17 1.79
N PHE A 183 -7.59 -2.37 1.20
CA PHE A 183 -6.47 -3.29 1.02
C PHE A 183 -6.44 -3.84 -0.40
N SER A 184 -5.27 -4.29 -0.83
CA SER A 184 -5.03 -4.92 -2.12
C SER A 184 -4.37 -6.29 -1.94
N PHE A 185 -4.80 -7.27 -2.72
CA PHE A 185 -4.21 -8.61 -2.75
C PHE A 185 -3.52 -8.89 -4.09
N PHE A 186 -2.96 -7.86 -4.73
CA PHE A 186 -2.13 -7.96 -5.92
C PHE A 186 -0.92 -8.90 -5.67
N PRO A 187 -0.34 -9.58 -6.69
CA PRO A 187 0.69 -10.62 -6.51
C PRO A 187 1.89 -10.24 -5.66
N THR A 188 2.30 -8.96 -5.66
CA THR A 188 3.48 -8.52 -4.90
C THR A 188 3.17 -8.14 -3.46
N LYS A 189 1.89 -8.05 -3.05
CA LYS A 189 1.49 -7.63 -1.70
C LYS A 189 1.92 -8.63 -0.63
N VAL A 190 1.80 -8.24 0.63
CA VAL A 190 2.20 -9.06 1.79
C VAL A 190 1.45 -10.39 1.82
N MET A 191 0.17 -10.37 1.43
CA MET A 191 -0.65 -11.53 1.07
C MET A 191 -1.30 -11.29 -0.28
N THR A 192 -1.55 -12.34 -1.04
CA THR A 192 -2.07 -12.21 -2.40
C THR A 192 -3.14 -13.25 -2.72
N THR A 193 -4.08 -12.82 -3.54
CA THR A 193 -5.08 -13.71 -4.17
C THR A 193 -4.98 -13.70 -5.70
N GLY A 194 -3.84 -13.21 -6.24
CA GLY A 194 -3.67 -12.88 -7.65
C GLY A 194 -4.20 -11.47 -7.92
N GLU A 195 -5.49 -11.30 -7.93
CA GLU A 195 -6.19 -10.02 -7.84
C GLU A 195 -7.22 -10.11 -6.71
N GLY A 196 -7.49 -8.98 -6.06
CA GLY A 196 -8.45 -8.87 -4.97
C GLY A 196 -8.26 -7.60 -4.16
N GLY A 197 -9.30 -7.24 -3.43
CA GLY A 197 -9.29 -6.15 -2.48
C GLY A 197 -10.18 -6.46 -1.28
N MET A 198 -9.98 -5.70 -0.21
CA MET A 198 -10.83 -5.74 0.98
C MET A 198 -11.06 -4.32 1.48
N ILE A 199 -12.26 -4.08 1.99
CA ILE A 199 -12.63 -2.85 2.65
C ILE A 199 -12.97 -3.18 4.09
N THR A 200 -12.52 -2.37 5.04
CA THR A 200 -12.83 -2.54 6.46
C THR A 200 -13.47 -1.27 7.00
N THR A 201 -14.42 -1.41 7.91
CA THR A 201 -15.04 -0.26 8.60
C THR A 201 -15.71 -0.69 9.90
N ASN A 202 -15.87 0.25 10.82
CA ASN A 202 -16.68 0.09 12.04
C ASN A 202 -18.09 0.72 11.91
N ASN A 203 -18.34 1.41 10.78
CA ASN A 203 -19.60 2.09 10.50
C ASN A 203 -20.52 1.19 9.65
N LYS A 204 -21.70 0.86 10.20
CA LYS A 204 -22.69 -0.01 9.54
C LYS A 204 -23.24 0.63 8.27
N ASP A 205 -23.49 1.94 8.26
CA ASP A 205 -24.11 2.63 7.13
C ASP A 205 -23.15 2.64 5.92
N TYR A 206 -21.85 2.88 6.16
CA TYR A 206 -20.83 2.76 5.11
C TYR A 206 -20.76 1.31 4.59
N TYR A 207 -20.77 0.31 5.48
CA TYR A 207 -20.74 -1.09 5.08
C TYR A 207 -21.90 -1.46 4.18
N GLU A 208 -23.13 -1.12 4.57
CA GLU A 208 -24.33 -1.45 3.79
C GLU A 208 -24.36 -0.71 2.44
N LYS A 209 -23.94 0.56 2.42
CA LYS A 209 -23.84 1.34 1.17
C LYS A 209 -22.80 0.74 0.23
N MET A 210 -21.61 0.38 0.72
CA MET A 210 -20.57 -0.27 -0.08
C MET A 210 -21.00 -1.65 -0.58
N LYS A 211 -21.72 -2.43 0.22
CA LYS A 211 -22.28 -3.72 -0.16
C LYS A 211 -23.28 -3.60 -1.32
N SER A 212 -24.13 -2.59 -1.29
CA SER A 212 -25.03 -2.25 -2.39
C SER A 212 -24.24 -1.86 -3.65
N LEU A 213 -23.33 -0.88 -3.53
CA LEU A 213 -22.51 -0.37 -4.64
C LEU A 213 -21.68 -1.48 -5.31
N LYS A 214 -21.13 -2.40 -4.53
CA LYS A 214 -20.36 -3.56 -5.01
C LYS A 214 -21.19 -4.48 -5.90
N ASN A 215 -22.50 -4.53 -5.70
CA ASN A 215 -23.43 -5.41 -6.40
C ASN A 215 -24.46 -4.60 -7.21
N PHE A 216 -24.00 -3.84 -8.19
CA PHE A 216 -24.82 -3.05 -9.13
C PHE A 216 -25.70 -1.97 -8.47
N GLY A 217 -25.45 -1.58 -7.23
CA GLY A 217 -26.32 -0.64 -6.51
C GLY A 217 -27.64 -1.23 -6.07
N ARG A 218 -27.75 -2.56 -5.94
CA ARG A 218 -28.99 -3.26 -5.54
C ARG A 218 -29.32 -3.00 -4.08
N ALA A 219 -30.63 -2.99 -3.77
CA ALA A 219 -31.10 -3.06 -2.40
C ALA A 219 -30.65 -4.38 -1.74
N ILE A 220 -30.24 -4.31 -0.45
CA ILE A 220 -29.62 -5.46 0.22
C ILE A 220 -30.61 -6.59 0.46
N ASN A 221 -31.87 -6.25 0.76
CA ASN A 221 -32.93 -7.19 1.12
C ASN A 221 -33.92 -7.45 -0.02
N ASP A 222 -33.76 -6.77 -1.16
CA ASP A 222 -34.59 -6.92 -2.36
C ASP A 222 -33.70 -6.87 -3.60
N GLY A 223 -33.18 -8.03 -4.00
CA GLY A 223 -32.20 -8.16 -5.08
C GLY A 223 -32.69 -7.75 -6.47
N GLY A 224 -33.96 -7.39 -6.63
CA GLY A 224 -34.53 -6.92 -7.89
C GLY A 224 -34.48 -5.42 -8.10
N ILE A 225 -34.28 -4.64 -7.03
CA ILE A 225 -34.40 -3.17 -7.05
C ILE A 225 -33.01 -2.55 -7.01
N ILE A 226 -32.75 -1.60 -7.94
CA ILE A 226 -31.56 -0.75 -7.94
C ILE A 226 -31.88 0.52 -7.16
N VAL A 227 -31.09 0.79 -6.10
CA VAL A 227 -31.26 1.95 -5.22
C VAL A 227 -30.10 2.95 -5.32
N ASN A 228 -29.00 2.56 -6.00
CA ASN A 228 -27.83 3.41 -6.19
C ASN A 228 -27.32 3.32 -7.63
N PRO A 229 -27.35 4.42 -8.42
CA PRO A 229 -26.96 4.41 -9.83
C PRO A 229 -25.43 4.26 -10.02
N ASP A 230 -24.62 4.54 -9.00
CA ASP A 230 -23.15 4.48 -9.07
C ASP A 230 -22.58 3.07 -8.80
N GLY A 231 -23.48 2.07 -8.68
CA GLY A 231 -23.11 0.69 -8.44
C GLY A 231 -22.53 -0.01 -9.67
N ASN A 232 -21.67 -1.02 -9.44
CA ASN A 232 -21.08 -1.83 -10.51
C ASN A 232 -20.85 -3.27 -10.03
N ASN A 233 -20.35 -4.13 -10.91
CA ASN A 233 -19.93 -5.50 -10.54
C ASN A 233 -18.50 -5.51 -10.02
N PHE A 234 -18.35 -5.33 -8.72
CA PHE A 234 -17.05 -5.32 -8.05
C PHE A 234 -16.83 -6.54 -7.13
N LYS A 235 -17.58 -7.60 -7.35
CA LYS A 235 -17.55 -8.82 -6.52
C LYS A 235 -16.24 -9.58 -6.65
N LEU A 236 -15.86 -10.26 -5.57
CA LEU A 236 -14.80 -11.27 -5.56
C LEU A 236 -15.41 -12.68 -5.75
N ASN A 237 -14.70 -13.59 -6.43
CA ASN A 237 -15.15 -14.97 -6.61
C ASN A 237 -14.64 -15.91 -5.50
N GLU A 238 -15.26 -17.09 -5.39
CA GLU A 238 -14.98 -18.08 -4.34
C GLU A 238 -13.56 -18.67 -4.40
N PHE A 239 -12.98 -18.87 -5.58
CA PHE A 239 -11.61 -19.40 -5.70
C PHE A 239 -10.57 -18.40 -5.20
N THR A 240 -10.76 -17.14 -5.53
CA THR A 240 -9.93 -16.02 -5.06
C THR A 240 -10.07 -15.86 -3.55
N SER A 241 -11.30 -15.95 -3.04
CA SER A 241 -11.59 -15.85 -1.60
C SER A 241 -11.00 -17.05 -0.82
N LEU A 242 -11.07 -18.27 -1.36
CA LEU A 242 -10.40 -19.45 -0.81
C LEU A 242 -8.89 -19.23 -0.69
N LEU A 243 -8.25 -18.67 -1.73
CA LEU A 243 -6.83 -18.34 -1.66
C LEU A 243 -6.55 -17.29 -0.56
N GLY A 244 -7.45 -16.31 -0.39
CA GLY A 244 -7.41 -15.33 0.69
C GLY A 244 -7.45 -15.98 2.08
N CYS A 245 -8.34 -16.94 2.30
CA CYS A 245 -8.39 -17.72 3.55
C CYS A 245 -7.08 -18.47 3.82
N ILE A 246 -6.46 -19.03 2.79
CA ILE A 246 -5.17 -19.74 2.90
C ILE A 246 -4.03 -18.78 3.21
N GLU A 247 -4.04 -17.60 2.61
CA GLU A 247 -3.03 -16.56 2.87
C GLU A 247 -3.14 -15.98 4.29
N LEU A 248 -4.36 -15.86 4.85
CA LEU A 248 -4.55 -15.47 6.25
C LEU A 248 -3.87 -16.44 7.24
N ASP A 249 -3.84 -17.75 6.93
CA ASP A 249 -3.15 -18.75 7.78
C ASP A 249 -1.62 -18.52 7.88
N ARG A 250 -1.03 -17.82 6.92
CA ARG A 250 0.43 -17.67 6.80
C ARG A 250 0.92 -16.23 6.94
N VAL A 251 0.02 -15.24 6.91
CA VAL A 251 0.41 -13.83 6.81
C VAL A 251 1.28 -13.37 7.98
N ASN A 252 0.98 -13.77 9.23
CA ASN A 252 1.77 -13.38 10.39
C ASN A 252 3.21 -13.90 10.31
N ARG A 253 3.41 -15.15 9.86
CA ARG A 253 4.76 -15.70 9.61
C ARG A 253 5.48 -14.89 8.53
N ARG A 254 4.83 -14.57 7.41
CA ARG A 254 5.42 -13.81 6.32
C ARG A 254 5.80 -12.38 6.73
N ILE A 255 5.00 -11.75 7.59
CA ILE A 255 5.33 -10.44 8.18
C ILE A 255 6.57 -10.54 9.06
N SER A 256 6.68 -11.58 9.90
CA SER A 256 7.85 -11.80 10.76
C SER A 256 9.12 -12.06 9.94
N GLU A 257 9.03 -12.89 8.89
CA GLU A 257 10.14 -13.18 7.97
C GLU A 257 10.63 -11.89 7.27
N ARG A 258 9.72 -11.03 6.81
CA ARG A 258 10.05 -9.71 6.24
C ARG A 258 10.70 -8.79 7.26
N GLY A 259 10.19 -8.77 8.49
CA GLY A 259 10.76 -7.98 9.60
C GLY A 259 12.20 -8.37 9.89
N TYR A 260 12.50 -9.68 9.97
CA TYR A 260 13.84 -10.21 10.18
C TYR A 260 14.82 -9.77 9.07
N LEU A 261 14.41 -9.83 7.82
CA LEU A 261 15.22 -9.38 6.69
C LEU A 261 15.42 -7.85 6.68
N LEU A 262 14.39 -7.07 7.03
CA LEU A 262 14.50 -5.62 7.15
C LEU A 262 15.49 -5.22 8.25
N ASP A 263 15.48 -5.91 9.39
CA ASP A 263 16.43 -5.66 10.47
C ASP A 263 17.87 -5.99 10.03
N ARG A 264 18.05 -6.98 9.15
CA ARG A 264 19.36 -7.25 8.54
C ARG A 264 19.82 -6.11 7.65
N TYR A 265 18.96 -5.53 6.81
CA TYR A 265 19.26 -4.31 6.03
C TYR A 265 19.65 -3.16 6.95
N LYS A 266 18.87 -2.88 7.99
CA LYS A 266 19.15 -1.81 8.96
C LYS A 266 20.52 -1.97 9.59
N LYS A 267 20.84 -3.16 10.12
CA LYS A 267 22.13 -3.46 10.75
C LYS A 267 23.30 -3.25 9.77
N ASN A 268 23.16 -3.77 8.54
CA ASN A 268 24.24 -3.72 7.56
C ASN A 268 24.51 -2.32 7.01
N LEU A 269 23.49 -1.44 6.99
CA LEU A 269 23.59 -0.08 6.44
C LEU A 269 23.68 1.01 7.52
N GLU A 270 23.66 0.66 8.82
CA GLU A 270 23.62 1.59 9.96
C GLU A 270 24.73 2.65 9.92
N LYS A 271 25.96 2.24 9.57
CA LYS A 271 27.14 3.11 9.55
C LYS A 271 27.40 3.74 8.17
N THR A 272 26.37 3.88 7.36
CA THR A 272 26.45 4.48 6.02
C THR A 272 25.56 5.72 5.93
N ARG A 273 25.64 6.42 4.79
CA ARG A 273 24.73 7.55 4.48
C ARG A 273 23.34 7.10 4.01
N TYR A 274 23.11 5.79 3.87
CA TYR A 274 21.78 5.25 3.61
C TYR A 274 20.92 5.29 4.87
N LYS A 275 19.62 5.56 4.70
CA LYS A 275 18.66 5.52 5.79
C LYS A 275 17.54 4.53 5.47
N VAL A 276 17.54 3.40 6.16
CA VAL A 276 16.48 2.40 6.04
C VAL A 276 15.27 2.85 6.87
N LEU A 277 14.15 3.09 6.22
CA LEU A 277 12.92 3.47 6.91
C LEU A 277 12.30 2.27 7.62
N SER A 278 11.76 2.53 8.81
CA SER A 278 11.03 1.55 9.60
C SER A 278 10.01 2.23 10.49
N GLN A 279 8.97 1.49 10.88
CA GLN A 279 7.99 1.98 11.82
C GLN A 279 8.63 2.30 13.17
N LYS A 280 8.38 3.50 13.68
CA LYS A 280 8.83 3.91 15.02
C LYS A 280 7.79 3.56 16.07
N GLY A 281 8.25 3.20 17.27
CA GLY A 281 7.39 2.86 18.41
C GLY A 281 7.02 1.38 18.48
N ARG A 282 6.17 1.02 19.46
CA ARG A 282 5.74 -0.37 19.67
C ARG A 282 4.72 -0.79 18.61
N GLY A 283 4.81 -2.02 18.14
CA GLY A 283 3.84 -2.59 17.23
C GLY A 283 4.47 -3.56 16.23
N VAL A 284 3.73 -3.86 15.18
CA VAL A 284 4.11 -4.74 14.08
C VAL A 284 3.98 -3.97 12.78
N CYS A 285 4.99 -4.01 11.92
CA CYS A 285 4.93 -3.46 10.59
C CYS A 285 4.82 -4.60 9.56
N ALA A 286 3.96 -4.46 8.58
CA ALA A 286 3.81 -5.44 7.49
C ALA A 286 5.08 -5.58 6.64
N ASN A 287 5.94 -4.56 6.65
CA ASN A 287 7.23 -4.55 5.93
C ASN A 287 7.07 -4.97 4.45
N TYR A 288 6.11 -4.37 3.77
CA TYR A 288 5.87 -4.66 2.35
C TYR A 288 7.09 -4.31 1.50
N LYS A 289 7.76 -3.20 1.81
CA LYS A 289 8.98 -2.73 1.14
C LYS A 289 10.06 -2.38 2.17
N ALA A 290 11.30 -2.67 1.84
CA ALA A 290 12.45 -2.01 2.43
C ALA A 290 12.62 -0.67 1.70
N ILE A 291 12.33 0.44 2.34
CA ILE A 291 12.52 1.77 1.76
C ILE A 291 13.86 2.30 2.26
N VAL A 292 14.78 2.55 1.34
CA VAL A 292 16.12 3.06 1.64
C VAL A 292 16.28 4.44 1.01
N ILE A 293 16.35 5.48 1.84
CA ILE A 293 16.70 6.83 1.39
C ILE A 293 18.19 6.85 1.06
N THR A 294 18.53 7.45 -0.09
CA THR A 294 19.88 7.45 -0.67
C THR A 294 20.37 8.89 -0.86
N PRO A 295 21.67 9.15 -0.68
CA PRO A 295 22.26 10.47 -0.95
C PRO A 295 22.44 10.77 -2.45
N MET A 296 22.21 9.78 -3.32
CA MET A 296 22.32 9.88 -4.76
C MET A 296 20.97 9.66 -5.45
N ASP A 297 20.86 9.99 -6.72
CA ASP A 297 19.66 9.69 -7.52
C ASP A 297 19.41 8.16 -7.58
N GLY A 298 18.16 7.75 -7.33
CA GLY A 298 17.77 6.36 -7.31
C GLY A 298 17.95 5.63 -8.64
N GLU A 299 17.83 6.34 -9.80
CA GLU A 299 18.05 5.71 -11.12
C GLU A 299 19.51 5.35 -11.35
N TRP A 300 20.43 6.21 -10.92
CA TRP A 300 21.85 5.87 -10.97
C TRP A 300 22.12 4.59 -10.15
N LEU A 301 21.60 4.54 -8.94
CA LEU A 301 21.79 3.38 -8.04
C LEU A 301 21.15 2.11 -8.59
N LYS A 302 19.97 2.21 -9.21
CA LYS A 302 19.30 1.07 -9.87
C LYS A 302 20.13 0.51 -11.01
N LYS A 303 20.69 1.37 -11.86
CA LYS A 303 21.58 0.97 -12.97
C LYS A 303 22.83 0.26 -12.42
N TYR A 304 23.47 0.84 -11.40
CA TYR A 304 24.64 0.28 -10.74
C TYR A 304 24.37 -1.13 -10.19
N CYS A 305 23.23 -1.32 -9.50
CA CYS A 305 22.82 -2.61 -8.93
C CYS A 305 22.47 -3.64 -10.02
N LYS A 306 21.81 -3.20 -11.12
CA LYS A 306 21.43 -4.07 -12.23
C LYS A 306 22.66 -4.70 -12.90
N GLU A 307 23.75 -3.97 -13.06
CA GLU A 307 25.02 -4.48 -13.57
C GLU A 307 25.64 -5.57 -12.68
N ARG A 308 25.17 -5.65 -11.42
CA ARG A 308 25.57 -6.64 -10.40
C ARG A 308 24.49 -7.69 -10.12
N ASN A 309 23.55 -7.87 -11.07
CA ASN A 309 22.45 -8.84 -11.02
C ASN A 309 21.49 -8.65 -9.82
N ILE A 310 21.33 -7.41 -9.36
CA ILE A 310 20.32 -7.03 -8.35
C ILE A 310 19.28 -6.14 -9.03
N THR A 311 18.03 -6.60 -9.03
CA THR A 311 16.92 -5.80 -9.54
C THR A 311 16.34 -4.94 -8.41
N LEU A 312 16.60 -3.64 -8.43
CA LEU A 312 15.93 -2.65 -7.59
C LEU A 312 14.76 -2.07 -8.37
N THR A 313 13.55 -2.42 -7.98
CA THR A 313 12.34 -1.91 -8.63
C THR A 313 11.21 -1.79 -7.61
N GLY A 314 10.11 -1.16 -8.06
CA GLY A 314 8.93 -1.02 -7.21
C GLY A 314 9.15 0.01 -6.11
N GLU A 315 9.79 1.12 -6.48
CA GLU A 315 9.88 2.32 -5.66
C GLU A 315 8.48 2.80 -5.27
N VAL A 316 8.42 3.55 -4.20
CA VAL A 316 7.17 4.01 -3.59
C VAL A 316 7.08 5.54 -3.52
N TYR A 317 6.93 6.29 -4.59
CA TYR A 317 6.93 6.00 -6.03
C TYR A 317 7.81 7.04 -6.71
N ARG A 318 8.57 6.66 -7.76
CA ARG A 318 9.50 7.58 -8.42
C ARG A 318 8.81 8.70 -9.20
N ILE A 319 7.68 8.42 -9.81
CA ILE A 319 6.87 9.40 -10.50
C ILE A 319 5.60 9.63 -9.67
N PRO A 320 5.57 10.65 -8.82
CA PRO A 320 4.39 10.97 -8.02
C PRO A 320 3.22 11.46 -8.89
N VAL A 321 2.03 11.54 -8.32
CA VAL A 321 0.80 11.84 -9.06
C VAL A 321 0.90 13.15 -9.85
N HIS A 322 1.41 14.23 -9.26
CA HIS A 322 1.51 15.52 -9.95
C HIS A 322 2.49 15.53 -11.13
N GLN A 323 3.39 14.54 -11.23
CA GLN A 323 4.33 14.40 -12.35
C GLN A 323 3.83 13.42 -13.42
N GLN A 324 2.71 12.73 -13.20
CA GLN A 324 2.10 11.85 -14.20
C GLN A 324 1.62 12.69 -15.41
N PRO A 325 1.80 12.21 -16.64
CA PRO A 325 1.40 12.96 -17.84
C PRO A 325 -0.02 13.49 -17.80
N LEU A 326 -0.95 12.71 -17.22
CA LEU A 326 -2.36 13.07 -17.09
C LEU A 326 -2.59 14.30 -16.19
N TYR A 327 -1.75 14.50 -15.18
CA TYR A 327 -1.96 15.49 -14.11
C TYR A 327 -0.93 16.62 -14.12
N LYS A 328 0.12 16.51 -14.92
CA LYS A 328 1.27 17.42 -14.89
C LYS A 328 0.89 18.89 -15.13
N GLU A 329 -0.03 19.15 -16.05
CA GLU A 329 -0.50 20.52 -16.31
C GLU A 329 -1.38 21.04 -15.18
N GLN A 330 -2.31 20.20 -14.69
CA GLN A 330 -3.24 20.55 -13.61
C GLN A 330 -2.52 20.95 -12.32
N PHE A 331 -1.39 20.30 -12.01
CA PHE A 331 -0.64 20.52 -10.75
C PHE A 331 0.69 21.22 -10.97
N SER A 332 0.89 21.92 -12.09
CA SER A 332 2.16 22.58 -12.44
C SER A 332 2.60 23.66 -11.46
N SER A 333 1.66 24.29 -10.73
CA SER A 333 1.93 25.36 -9.75
C SER A 333 1.94 24.88 -8.29
N VAL A 334 1.74 23.56 -8.05
CA VAL A 334 1.69 23.03 -6.67
C VAL A 334 3.10 22.75 -6.17
N ASP A 335 3.48 23.34 -5.04
CA ASP A 335 4.75 23.06 -4.37
C ASP A 335 4.63 21.77 -3.54
N LEU A 336 5.37 20.73 -3.94
CA LEU A 336 5.47 19.43 -3.31
C LEU A 336 6.94 19.02 -3.17
N SER A 337 7.75 19.92 -2.65
CA SER A 337 9.23 19.85 -2.65
C SER A 337 9.77 18.60 -1.94
N ASN A 338 9.15 18.16 -0.83
CA ASN A 338 9.55 16.92 -0.16
C ASN A 338 9.21 15.71 -1.04
N THR A 339 8.02 15.67 -1.63
CA THR A 339 7.63 14.60 -2.55
C THR A 339 8.59 14.51 -3.72
N ASP A 340 8.98 15.64 -4.32
CA ASP A 340 9.92 15.70 -5.44
C ASP A 340 11.31 15.20 -5.06
N TYR A 341 11.79 15.58 -3.90
CA TYR A 341 13.10 15.16 -3.40
C TYR A 341 13.11 13.65 -3.11
N TYR A 342 12.21 13.18 -2.25
CA TYR A 342 12.25 11.78 -1.79
C TYR A 342 11.83 10.78 -2.85
N SER A 343 11.01 11.15 -3.84
CA SER A 343 10.71 10.28 -4.99
C SER A 343 11.95 9.97 -5.81
N LYS A 344 12.92 10.88 -5.90
CA LYS A 344 14.20 10.68 -6.62
C LYS A 344 15.29 10.05 -5.75
N HIS A 345 15.26 10.27 -4.43
CA HIS A 345 16.31 9.90 -3.49
C HIS A 345 15.93 8.71 -2.62
N HIS A 346 15.30 7.69 -3.20
CA HIS A 346 15.08 6.41 -2.54
C HIS A 346 15.15 5.26 -3.52
N VAL A 347 15.39 4.08 -2.97
CA VAL A 347 15.26 2.80 -3.65
C VAL A 347 14.55 1.80 -2.75
N CYS A 348 13.96 0.78 -3.34
CA CYS A 348 13.38 -0.35 -2.61
C CYS A 348 14.13 -1.64 -2.94
N PRO A 349 15.17 -2.01 -2.17
CA PRO A 349 15.81 -3.30 -2.35
C PRO A 349 14.82 -4.45 -2.10
N PRO A 350 15.08 -5.63 -2.72
CA PRO A 350 14.23 -6.80 -2.60
C PRO A 350 13.91 -7.13 -1.14
N LEU A 351 12.62 -7.33 -0.84
CA LEU A 351 12.17 -7.74 0.49
C LEU A 351 10.98 -8.69 0.35
N TYR A 352 11.22 -9.98 0.46
CA TYR A 352 10.22 -11.05 0.40
C TYR A 352 10.68 -12.26 1.21
N PRO A 353 9.78 -13.09 1.73
CA PRO A 353 10.13 -14.19 2.65
C PRO A 353 11.13 -15.20 2.11
N GLU A 354 11.17 -15.40 0.80
CA GLU A 354 12.07 -16.34 0.13
C GLU A 354 13.49 -15.79 -0.12
N LEU A 355 13.76 -14.54 0.29
CA LEU A 355 15.09 -13.93 0.21
C LEU A 355 15.99 -14.48 1.33
N THR A 356 17.20 -14.89 0.98
CA THR A 356 18.17 -15.40 1.97
C THR A 356 18.97 -14.29 2.62
N ILE A 357 19.53 -14.56 3.81
CA ILE A 357 20.41 -13.61 4.51
C ILE A 357 21.63 -13.29 3.66
N GLN A 358 22.21 -14.27 2.97
CA GLN A 358 23.37 -14.08 2.09
C GLN A 358 23.03 -13.16 0.90
N GLU A 359 21.80 -13.24 0.36
CA GLU A 359 21.35 -12.30 -0.69
C GLU A 359 21.21 -10.89 -0.12
N VAL A 360 20.66 -10.72 1.08
CA VAL A 360 20.59 -9.40 1.77
C VAL A 360 21.98 -8.83 2.01
N ASP A 361 22.92 -9.63 2.51
CA ASP A 361 24.29 -9.19 2.76
C ASP A 361 24.95 -8.74 1.44
N TYR A 362 24.80 -9.52 0.38
CA TYR A 362 25.33 -9.16 -0.94
C TYR A 362 24.73 -7.85 -1.47
N ILE A 363 23.42 -7.65 -1.32
CA ILE A 363 22.76 -6.39 -1.70
C ILE A 363 23.38 -5.22 -0.92
N CYS A 364 23.54 -5.37 0.40
CA CYS A 364 24.12 -4.33 1.24
C CYS A 364 25.57 -4.01 0.86
N ASP A 365 26.38 -5.01 0.54
CA ASP A 365 27.78 -4.81 0.13
C ASP A 365 27.86 -4.07 -1.21
N VAL A 366 26.97 -4.40 -2.16
CA VAL A 366 26.84 -3.67 -3.44
C VAL A 366 26.40 -2.23 -3.20
N LEU A 367 25.45 -1.97 -2.30
CA LEU A 367 25.04 -0.61 -1.94
C LEU A 367 26.18 0.19 -1.31
N LYS A 368 26.95 -0.39 -0.40
CA LYS A 368 28.14 0.27 0.20
C LYS A 368 29.19 0.62 -0.86
N GLN A 369 29.49 -0.30 -1.76
CA GLN A 369 30.43 -0.04 -2.86
C GLN A 369 29.90 1.06 -3.79
N ALA A 370 28.61 1.06 -4.09
CA ALA A 370 27.97 2.12 -4.88
C ALA A 370 28.14 3.52 -4.25
N LEU A 371 28.12 3.61 -2.92
CA LEU A 371 28.33 4.88 -2.22
C LEU A 371 29.77 5.38 -2.42
N ILE A 372 30.75 4.51 -2.29
CA ILE A 372 32.18 4.83 -2.49
C ILE A 372 32.42 5.29 -3.93
N ASP A 373 31.97 4.49 -4.91
CA ASP A 373 32.18 4.76 -6.33
C ASP A 373 31.50 6.09 -6.76
N TYR A 374 30.33 6.40 -6.19
CA TYR A 374 29.61 7.65 -6.45
C TYR A 374 30.35 8.86 -5.89
N GLU A 375 30.91 8.79 -4.67
CA GLU A 375 31.66 9.85 -4.04
C GLU A 375 32.97 10.14 -4.78
N GLU A 376 33.66 9.11 -5.26
CA GLU A 376 34.86 9.25 -6.08
C GLU A 376 34.56 9.93 -7.44
N GLN A 377 33.46 9.55 -8.10
CA GLN A 377 33.05 10.17 -9.36
C GLN A 377 32.68 11.65 -9.15
N SER A 378 31.96 11.97 -8.07
CA SER A 378 31.56 13.34 -7.76
C SER A 378 32.76 14.23 -7.42
N SER A 379 33.79 13.70 -6.79
CA SER A 379 35.02 14.43 -6.44
C SER A 379 35.85 14.76 -7.72
N LYS A 380 35.94 13.84 -8.65
CA LYS A 380 36.65 14.05 -9.94
C LYS A 380 35.95 15.13 -10.78
N THR A 381 34.63 15.06 -10.91
CA THR A 381 33.85 16.05 -11.68
C THR A 381 33.97 17.47 -11.11
N ASN A 382 34.13 17.62 -9.80
CA ASN A 382 34.31 18.92 -9.15
C ASN A 382 35.76 19.45 -9.30
N SER A 383 36.78 18.60 -9.41
CA SER A 383 38.16 19.01 -9.71
C SER A 383 38.31 19.52 -11.12
N ASP A 384 37.65 18.85 -12.11
CA ASP A 384 37.72 19.20 -13.52
C ASP A 384 36.96 20.53 -13.87
N LYS A 385 36.02 20.96 -13.02
CA LYS A 385 35.31 22.24 -13.16
C LYS A 385 36.06 23.43 -12.54
N LYS A 386 37.12 23.18 -11.75
CA LYS A 386 37.94 24.20 -11.12
C LYS A 386 39.27 24.50 -11.87
N ASN A 387 39.59 23.71 -12.85
CA ASN A 387 40.66 23.93 -13.83
C ASN A 387 40.06 24.42 -15.15
#